data_4a8699f4c2e2cfacfd145fc74c85fb4d
#
_entry.id   4a8699f4c2e2cfacfd145fc74c85fb4d
#
_cell.length_a   1.000
_cell.length_b   1.000
_cell.length_c   1.000
_cell.angle_alpha   90.00
_cell.angle_beta   90.00
_cell.angle_gamma   90.00
#
_symmetry.space_group_name_H-M   'P 1'
#
loop_
_entity.id
_entity.type
_entity.pdbx_description
1 polymer ?
#
loop_
_entity_poly.entity_id
_entity_poly.type
_entity_poly.pdbx_seq_one_letter_code
_entity_poly.pdbx_strand_id
1 'polypeptide(L)'
;MQLTSPRLRAALLAAASLTLVAAVLPPPKALGIGDPLFPELGNPGYDVLAYDLSFTYKDNRSPLDAVTVIDARAQEPLERINLDFTNGTVAEAEVNGEPARFESVAEDLVLTPARPVAAHMPLHIVIRHTSDPRGRSDGGWVVTDDGLAMANQADAAHRVFPCNDHPSDKAYFTFRITAPAGLTAIANGVPGALPARRAATATTWTYRTVHPMATELAQVSVGDSAVVRGTGPHGLPLRDVVPAADRQKLERWLKKTPGHIEWMEQRVGRYPFENYGVLIARAKTGFELETQTLSLFEHGLFTEEGYPEWYVESVMVHELAHQWFGDSVTPRAWSDLWLNEGHATWYEALYADGLGKYSLERRMREAYQRSDQWRAAGGPPAAPKPAAPGQKIGLFRPAVYDGAALILYALRQEIGAEAFDRVERSWVGEHRDAVAGTEDFVRLASREAGRDLGEFLKPWLYGSTTPPMPGHPEWSGAKGA
;
A
#
# COMPACT_ATOMS: atom_id res chain seq x y z
N MET A 1 66.58 77.39 -6.22
CA MET A 1 65.28 78.06 -6.01
C MET A 1 64.17 77.12 -6.37
N GLN A 2 63.30 76.85 -5.45
CA GLN A 2 62.03 76.18 -5.50
C GLN A 2 62.03 74.64 -5.74
N LEU A 3 61.88 74.00 -4.60
CA LEU A 3 61.49 72.64 -4.43
C LEU A 3 59.97 72.43 -4.63
N THR A 4 59.53 71.42 -5.33
CA THR A 4 58.19 70.90 -5.26
C THR A 4 58.25 69.39 -5.00
N SER A 5 57.76 69.01 -3.88
CA SER A 5 57.64 67.61 -3.43
C SER A 5 56.50 66.85 -4.13
N PRO A 6 56.66 65.55 -4.43
CA PRO A 6 55.54 64.70 -4.82
C PRO A 6 54.79 64.11 -3.61
N ARG A 7 53.48 64.27 -3.62
CA ARG A 7 52.59 63.63 -2.64
C ARG A 7 52.43 62.13 -2.93
N LEU A 8 52.88 61.29 -1.99
CA LEU A 8 52.53 59.90 -1.93
C LEU A 8 51.02 59.76 -1.66
N ARG A 9 50.33 59.11 -2.57
CA ARG A 9 48.96 58.59 -2.31
C ARG A 9 49.09 57.14 -1.84
N ALA A 10 48.89 56.92 -0.57
CA ALA A 10 48.69 55.56 -0.02
C ALA A 10 47.27 55.07 -0.38
N ALA A 11 47.17 54.06 -1.21
CA ALA A 11 45.91 53.33 -1.48
C ALA A 11 45.77 52.27 -0.35
N LEU A 12 44.80 52.44 0.55
CA LEU A 12 44.34 51.42 1.46
C LEU A 12 43.49 50.43 0.64
N LEU A 13 44.00 49.26 0.39
CA LEU A 13 43.22 48.08 0.00
C LEU A 13 42.56 47.50 1.24
N ALA A 14 41.29 47.76 1.45
CA ALA A 14 40.46 47.08 2.40
C ALA A 14 40.12 45.68 1.82
N ALA A 15 40.82 44.63 2.22
CA ALA A 15 40.44 43.26 1.97
C ALA A 15 39.20 42.93 2.84
N ALA A 16 38.03 42.97 2.25
CA ALA A 16 36.83 42.42 2.89
C ALA A 16 36.93 40.90 2.86
N SER A 17 37.37 40.29 4.00
CA SER A 17 37.27 38.87 4.22
C SER A 17 35.81 38.54 4.39
N LEU A 18 35.14 38.04 3.36
CA LEU A 18 33.86 37.35 3.52
C LEU A 18 34.13 36.03 4.26
N THR A 19 33.95 36.02 5.55
CA THR A 19 33.80 34.78 6.30
C THR A 19 32.47 34.19 5.92
N LEU A 20 32.47 33.18 5.06
CA LEU A 20 31.33 32.30 4.83
C LEU A 20 31.10 31.55 6.16
N VAL A 21 30.19 32.03 6.98
CA VAL A 21 29.67 31.26 8.10
C VAL A 21 28.82 30.17 7.45
N ALA A 22 29.38 28.98 7.28
CA ALA A 22 28.60 27.81 6.93
C ALA A 22 27.54 27.66 8.04
N ALA A 23 26.28 27.88 7.71
CA ALA A 23 25.21 27.61 8.63
C ALA A 23 25.30 26.12 9.01
N VAL A 24 25.56 25.84 10.27
CA VAL A 24 25.56 24.46 10.79
C VAL A 24 24.10 24.04 10.83
N LEU A 25 23.73 23.07 9.98
CA LEU A 25 22.40 22.49 10.01
C LEU A 25 22.13 21.91 11.41
N PRO A 26 20.92 22.03 11.94
CA PRO A 26 20.55 21.35 13.18
C PRO A 26 20.74 19.84 13.05
N PRO A 27 20.82 19.06 14.14
CA PRO A 27 20.88 17.61 14.04
C PRO A 27 19.75 17.04 13.19
N PRO A 28 19.98 15.96 12.43
CA PRO A 28 18.90 15.31 11.68
C PRO A 28 17.86 14.73 12.66
N LYS A 29 16.61 14.72 12.22
CA LYS A 29 15.49 14.19 13.00
C LYS A 29 14.58 13.38 12.07
N ALA A 30 13.90 12.38 12.64
CA ALA A 30 12.80 11.71 11.96
C ALA A 30 11.66 12.69 11.69
N LEU A 31 10.98 12.51 10.58
CA LEU A 31 9.85 13.28 10.14
C LEU A 31 8.63 12.37 9.97
N GLY A 32 7.51 12.93 9.65
CA GLY A 32 6.28 12.25 9.25
C GLY A 32 5.33 13.27 8.65
N ILE A 33 4.39 12.81 7.83
CA ILE A 33 3.38 13.70 7.24
C ILE A 33 2.22 14.00 8.19
N GLY A 34 2.24 13.44 9.41
CA GLY A 34 1.25 13.70 10.45
C GLY A 34 -0.01 12.85 10.32
N ASP A 35 0.09 11.62 9.79
CA ASP A 35 -1.01 10.66 9.82
C ASP A 35 -1.41 10.38 11.28
N PRO A 36 -2.72 10.43 11.63
CA PRO A 36 -3.17 10.25 13.01
C PRO A 36 -2.82 8.88 13.62
N LEU A 37 -2.62 7.85 12.81
CA LEU A 37 -2.37 6.48 13.24
C LEU A 37 -0.89 6.10 13.15
N PHE A 38 -0.18 6.67 12.19
CA PHE A 38 1.25 6.47 11.93
C PHE A 38 1.95 7.84 11.78
N PRO A 39 2.07 8.61 12.86
CA PRO A 39 2.54 9.99 12.78
C PRO A 39 3.97 10.17 12.29
N GLU A 40 4.77 9.11 12.32
CA GLU A 40 6.18 9.10 11.93
C GLU A 40 6.41 8.52 10.52
N LEU A 41 5.33 8.07 9.83
CA LEU A 41 5.44 7.55 8.46
C LEU A 41 5.17 8.60 7.41
N GLY A 42 5.82 8.39 6.27
CA GLY A 42 5.82 9.32 5.17
C GLY A 42 6.63 10.56 5.47
N ASN A 43 7.13 11.21 4.46
CA ASN A 43 8.04 12.34 4.61
C ASN A 43 7.58 13.53 3.75
N PRO A 44 7.55 14.76 4.31
CA PRO A 44 7.12 15.94 3.57
C PRO A 44 8.23 16.47 2.64
N GLY A 45 7.83 17.38 1.76
CA GLY A 45 8.74 18.21 0.97
C GLY A 45 9.05 17.69 -0.42
N TYR A 46 8.62 16.49 -0.78
CA TYR A 46 8.76 15.93 -2.14
C TYR A 46 7.59 14.99 -2.46
N ASP A 47 7.49 14.63 -3.73
CA ASP A 47 6.50 13.74 -4.30
C ASP A 47 7.24 12.68 -5.14
N VAL A 48 7.05 11.40 -4.82
CA VAL A 48 7.74 10.32 -5.53
C VAL A 48 6.98 9.97 -6.80
N LEU A 49 7.70 9.95 -7.91
CA LEU A 49 7.16 9.63 -9.22
C LEU A 49 7.41 8.17 -9.61
N ALA A 50 8.59 7.64 -9.24
CA ALA A 50 8.94 6.26 -9.58
C ALA A 50 9.98 5.66 -8.63
N TYR A 51 9.86 4.35 -8.42
CA TYR A 51 10.84 3.47 -7.78
C TYR A 51 11.41 2.47 -8.80
N ASP A 52 12.73 2.29 -8.81
CA ASP A 52 13.40 1.17 -9.48
C ASP A 52 14.12 0.34 -8.40
N LEU A 53 13.55 -0.80 -8.08
CA LEU A 53 13.99 -1.67 -7.00
C LEU A 53 14.74 -2.88 -7.56
N SER A 54 15.99 -3.03 -7.18
CA SER A 54 16.81 -4.18 -7.55
C SER A 54 17.15 -5.01 -6.32
N PHE A 55 16.83 -6.30 -6.34
CA PHE A 55 17.12 -7.24 -5.26
C PHE A 55 17.92 -8.43 -5.78
N THR A 56 18.95 -8.83 -5.06
CA THR A 56 19.71 -10.06 -5.29
C THR A 56 19.50 -10.99 -4.11
N TYR A 57 18.64 -11.98 -4.32
CA TYR A 57 18.35 -13.04 -3.35
C TYR A 57 19.34 -14.18 -3.49
N LYS A 58 19.88 -14.63 -2.37
CA LYS A 58 20.79 -15.80 -2.29
C LYS A 58 20.11 -16.97 -1.57
N ASP A 59 19.64 -16.71 -0.38
CA ASP A 59 18.93 -17.65 0.49
C ASP A 59 18.21 -16.87 1.63
N ASN A 60 17.43 -17.58 2.44
CA ASN A 60 16.70 -17.00 3.59
C ASN A 60 17.58 -16.68 4.83
N ARG A 61 18.87 -16.96 4.76
CA ARG A 61 19.82 -16.79 5.90
C ARG A 61 20.65 -15.53 5.76
N SER A 62 20.68 -14.96 4.59
CA SER A 62 21.49 -13.79 4.23
C SER A 62 20.59 -12.60 3.88
N PRO A 63 20.97 -11.36 4.24
CA PRO A 63 20.35 -10.18 3.66
C PRO A 63 20.46 -10.20 2.13
N LEU A 64 19.46 -9.65 1.46
CA LEU A 64 19.51 -9.41 0.03
C LEU A 64 20.42 -8.19 -0.23
N ASP A 65 21.27 -8.26 -1.24
CA ASP A 65 21.91 -7.07 -1.79
C ASP A 65 20.85 -6.29 -2.58
N ALA A 66 20.71 -5.00 -2.29
CA ALA A 66 19.65 -4.19 -2.88
C ALA A 66 20.13 -2.83 -3.38
N VAL A 67 19.47 -2.32 -4.40
CA VAL A 67 19.58 -0.95 -4.88
C VAL A 67 18.19 -0.38 -5.06
N THR A 68 17.92 0.74 -4.39
CA THR A 68 16.71 1.54 -4.58
C THR A 68 17.07 2.81 -5.33
N VAL A 69 16.41 3.03 -6.48
CA VAL A 69 16.45 4.29 -7.22
C VAL A 69 15.10 4.95 -7.08
N ILE A 70 15.10 6.22 -6.70
CA ILE A 70 13.89 7.02 -6.52
C ILE A 70 13.96 8.22 -7.43
N ASP A 71 12.99 8.34 -8.33
CA ASP A 71 12.75 9.56 -9.09
C ASP A 71 11.59 10.31 -8.43
N ALA A 72 11.85 11.52 -7.96
CA ALA A 72 10.89 12.35 -7.26
C ALA A 72 10.97 13.82 -7.71
N ARG A 73 10.07 14.63 -7.20
CA ARG A 73 10.06 16.08 -7.39
C ARG A 73 10.03 16.77 -6.02
N ALA A 74 10.99 17.66 -5.77
CA ALA A 74 10.94 18.52 -4.60
C ALA A 74 9.73 19.45 -4.68
N GLN A 75 8.92 19.52 -3.63
CA GLN A 75 7.79 20.44 -3.50
C GLN A 75 8.21 21.75 -2.83
N GLU A 76 9.24 21.70 -2.00
CA GLU A 76 9.86 22.82 -1.30
C GLU A 76 11.39 22.75 -1.37
N PRO A 77 12.14 23.78 -0.94
CA PRO A 77 13.60 23.68 -0.86
C PRO A 77 14.04 22.64 0.18
N LEU A 78 14.94 21.72 -0.22
CA LEU A 78 15.37 20.62 0.63
C LEU A 78 16.88 20.74 0.93
N GLU A 79 17.22 20.97 2.18
CA GLU A 79 18.58 20.86 2.71
C GLU A 79 18.87 19.42 3.16
N ARG A 80 17.83 18.66 3.46
CA ARG A 80 17.82 17.23 3.78
C ARG A 80 16.62 16.56 3.13
N ILE A 81 16.75 15.26 2.92
CA ILE A 81 15.71 14.40 2.39
C ILE A 81 15.59 13.23 3.37
N ASN A 82 14.43 13.08 3.97
CA ASN A 82 14.12 11.92 4.80
C ASN A 82 13.43 10.87 3.94
N LEU A 83 13.74 9.61 4.19
CA LEU A 83 13.08 8.43 3.64
C LEU A 83 12.81 7.49 4.81
N ASP A 84 11.67 6.84 4.84
CA ASP A 84 11.43 5.75 5.78
C ASP A 84 12.30 4.56 5.40
N PHE A 85 13.11 4.04 6.32
CA PHE A 85 13.92 2.85 6.11
C PHE A 85 14.48 2.25 7.39
N THR A 86 14.20 0.96 7.57
CA THR A 86 14.76 0.16 8.65
C THR A 86 15.18 -1.22 8.13
N ASN A 87 15.69 -2.06 9.01
CA ASN A 87 15.96 -3.48 8.74
C ASN A 87 16.92 -3.75 7.58
N GLY A 88 17.86 -2.82 7.36
CA GLY A 88 18.94 -2.93 6.38
C GLY A 88 20.12 -2.03 6.73
N THR A 89 21.20 -2.18 5.97
CA THR A 89 22.38 -1.33 6.08
C THR A 89 22.61 -0.57 4.80
N VAL A 90 22.74 0.74 4.88
CA VAL A 90 23.08 1.59 3.74
C VAL A 90 24.60 1.59 3.57
N ALA A 91 25.06 1.31 2.36
CA ALA A 91 26.47 1.36 1.99
C ALA A 91 26.83 2.68 1.29
N GLU A 92 25.95 3.15 0.40
CA GLU A 92 26.18 4.35 -0.40
C GLU A 92 24.84 5.04 -0.67
N ALA A 93 24.87 6.37 -0.72
CA ALA A 93 23.73 7.19 -1.16
C ALA A 93 24.20 8.30 -2.09
N GLU A 94 23.46 8.54 -3.15
CA GLU A 94 23.67 9.63 -4.11
C GLU A 94 22.39 10.43 -4.30
N VAL A 95 22.50 11.73 -4.44
CA VAL A 95 21.41 12.64 -4.82
C VAL A 95 21.84 13.44 -6.03
N ASN A 96 21.06 13.34 -7.11
CA ASN A 96 21.32 14.00 -8.40
C ASN A 96 22.73 13.72 -8.95
N GLY A 97 23.24 12.48 -8.76
CA GLY A 97 24.53 12.02 -9.27
C GLY A 97 25.73 12.48 -8.43
N GLU A 98 25.51 13.12 -7.28
CA GLU A 98 26.57 13.48 -6.34
C GLU A 98 26.42 12.65 -5.04
N PRO A 99 27.54 12.18 -4.44
CA PRO A 99 27.48 11.47 -3.16
C PRO A 99 26.79 12.31 -2.08
N ALA A 100 25.88 11.70 -1.34
CA ALA A 100 25.19 12.31 -0.21
C ALA A 100 25.66 11.70 1.11
N ARG A 101 25.74 12.52 2.16
CA ARG A 101 25.90 11.99 3.52
C ARG A 101 24.56 11.41 3.97
N PHE A 102 24.60 10.38 4.78
CA PHE A 102 23.40 9.77 5.31
C PHE A 102 23.55 9.38 6.78
N GLU A 103 22.43 9.36 7.48
CA GLU A 103 22.34 8.98 8.89
C GLU A 103 20.98 8.34 9.13
N SER A 104 20.94 7.23 9.90
CA SER A 104 19.68 6.62 10.35
C SER A 104 19.24 7.27 11.66
N VAL A 105 17.99 7.76 11.70
CA VAL A 105 17.39 8.43 12.85
C VAL A 105 16.01 7.83 13.08
N ALA A 106 15.83 7.09 14.16
CA ALA A 106 14.65 6.26 14.40
C ALA A 106 14.38 5.31 13.20
N GLU A 107 13.26 5.44 12.53
CA GLU A 107 12.91 4.65 11.34
C GLU A 107 13.18 5.40 10.01
N ASP A 108 13.86 6.55 10.06
CA ASP A 108 14.24 7.33 8.89
C ASP A 108 15.69 7.12 8.47
N LEU A 109 15.91 7.14 7.18
CA LEU A 109 17.18 7.39 6.53
C LEU A 109 17.23 8.86 6.08
N VAL A 110 18.01 9.67 6.78
CA VAL A 110 18.16 11.10 6.48
C VAL A 110 19.33 11.33 5.55
N LEU A 111 19.08 11.79 4.34
CA LEU A 111 20.11 12.14 3.35
C LEU A 111 20.42 13.64 3.44
N THR A 112 21.70 13.99 3.39
CA THR A 112 22.16 15.37 3.23
C THR A 112 22.87 15.46 1.89
N PRO A 113 22.23 16.04 0.85
CA PRO A 113 22.83 16.17 -0.46
C PRO A 113 24.05 17.12 -0.43
N ALA A 114 24.95 16.98 -1.39
CA ALA A 114 26.13 17.86 -1.51
C ALA A 114 25.75 19.34 -1.71
N ARG A 115 24.58 19.56 -2.33
CA ARG A 115 23.96 20.89 -2.51
C ARG A 115 22.47 20.80 -2.19
N PRO A 116 21.90 21.82 -1.52
CA PRO A 116 20.45 21.89 -1.33
C PRO A 116 19.70 21.80 -2.66
N VAL A 117 18.56 21.12 -2.66
CA VAL A 117 17.70 21.00 -3.83
C VAL A 117 16.63 22.10 -3.77
N ALA A 118 16.50 22.88 -4.83
CA ALA A 118 15.48 23.93 -4.89
C ALA A 118 14.08 23.35 -5.10
N ALA A 119 13.05 24.11 -4.67
CA ALA A 119 11.66 23.73 -4.91
C ALA A 119 11.39 23.45 -6.39
N HIS A 120 10.53 22.48 -6.67
CA HIS A 120 10.09 22.04 -7.99
C HIS A 120 11.17 21.40 -8.87
N MET A 121 12.39 21.20 -8.35
CA MET A 121 13.46 20.52 -9.07
C MET A 121 13.31 19.00 -9.01
N PRO A 122 13.78 18.29 -10.05
CA PRO A 122 13.86 16.83 -10.01
C PRO A 122 14.79 16.35 -8.90
N LEU A 123 14.40 15.25 -8.28
CA LEU A 123 15.20 14.47 -7.36
C LEU A 123 15.45 13.09 -7.98
N HIS A 124 16.72 12.75 -8.12
CA HIS A 124 17.16 11.41 -8.49
C HIS A 124 18.04 10.87 -7.36
N ILE A 125 17.54 9.88 -6.61
CA ILE A 125 18.20 9.34 -5.43
C ILE A 125 18.57 7.90 -5.73
N VAL A 126 19.82 7.52 -5.45
CA VAL A 126 20.31 6.15 -5.58
C VAL A 126 20.84 5.69 -4.23
N ILE A 127 20.32 4.58 -3.71
CA ILE A 127 20.72 4.01 -2.42
C ILE A 127 21.14 2.57 -2.63
N ARG A 128 22.40 2.25 -2.29
CA ARG A 128 22.90 0.88 -2.21
C ARG A 128 22.79 0.41 -0.78
N HIS A 129 22.03 -0.66 -0.56
CA HIS A 129 21.72 -1.12 0.79
C HIS A 129 21.58 -2.64 0.84
N THR A 130 21.42 -3.17 2.03
CA THR A 130 20.92 -4.52 2.22
C THR A 130 19.46 -4.48 2.64
N SER A 131 18.72 -5.55 2.34
CA SER A 131 17.35 -5.77 2.79
C SER A 131 17.31 -7.11 3.53
N ASP A 132 17.04 -7.09 4.84
CA ASP A 132 17.20 -8.29 5.67
C ASP A 132 15.86 -9.01 5.89
N PRO A 133 15.70 -10.25 5.39
CA PRO A 133 14.47 -11.01 5.57
C PRO A 133 14.35 -11.66 6.97
N ARG A 134 15.37 -11.51 7.83
CA ARG A 134 15.44 -12.16 9.13
C ARG A 134 14.92 -11.26 10.25
N GLY A 135 14.31 -11.85 11.24
CA GLY A 135 14.15 -11.24 12.55
C GLY A 135 12.85 -10.50 12.84
N ARG A 136 11.93 -10.31 11.87
CA ARG A 136 10.60 -9.74 12.14
C ARG A 136 9.51 -10.58 11.47
N SER A 137 8.41 -10.81 12.19
CA SER A 137 7.24 -11.53 11.70
C SER A 137 6.02 -10.61 11.47
N ASP A 138 6.23 -9.29 11.57
CA ASP A 138 5.17 -8.28 11.61
C ASP A 138 5.09 -7.42 10.34
N GLY A 139 5.56 -7.96 9.21
CA GLY A 139 5.51 -7.34 7.89
C GLY A 139 6.89 -7.09 7.28
N GLY A 140 6.93 -6.65 6.03
CA GLY A 140 8.10 -6.59 5.20
C GLY A 140 8.35 -7.92 4.49
N TRP A 141 9.55 -8.47 4.60
CA TRP A 141 9.80 -9.83 4.10
C TRP A 141 9.16 -10.89 4.98
N VAL A 142 8.33 -11.73 4.38
CA VAL A 142 7.82 -12.96 4.98
C VAL A 142 8.58 -14.14 4.39
N VAL A 143 9.32 -14.84 5.25
CA VAL A 143 10.08 -16.03 4.85
C VAL A 143 9.12 -17.21 4.67
N THR A 144 9.25 -17.91 3.54
CA THR A 144 8.53 -19.15 3.23
C THR A 144 9.46 -20.36 3.35
N ASP A 145 8.92 -21.57 3.22
CA ASP A 145 9.74 -22.79 3.28
C ASP A 145 10.77 -22.86 2.15
N ASP A 146 10.49 -22.20 1.01
CA ASP A 146 11.28 -22.28 -0.22
C ASP A 146 11.78 -20.94 -0.75
N GLY A 147 11.53 -19.85 0.00
CA GLY A 147 11.90 -18.51 -0.43
C GLY A 147 11.32 -17.43 0.44
N LEU A 148 10.78 -16.38 -0.16
CA LEU A 148 10.20 -15.24 0.54
C LEU A 148 9.12 -14.54 -0.30
N ALA A 149 8.28 -13.75 0.36
CA ALA A 149 7.31 -12.84 -0.24
C ALA A 149 7.27 -11.53 0.55
N MET A 150 6.79 -10.45 -0.05
CA MET A 150 6.51 -9.20 0.67
C MET A 150 5.10 -9.22 1.25
N ALA A 151 4.95 -8.63 2.44
CA ALA A 151 3.66 -8.29 3.04
C ALA A 151 3.84 -6.96 3.79
N ASN A 152 3.54 -5.85 3.15
CA ASN A 152 4.00 -4.53 3.57
C ASN A 152 2.94 -3.68 4.28
N GLN A 153 1.68 -4.09 4.26
CA GLN A 153 0.59 -3.33 4.88
C GLN A 153 0.58 -3.49 6.42
N ALA A 154 0.42 -2.45 7.17
CA ALA A 154 0.25 -1.03 6.78
C ALA A 154 1.61 -0.28 6.73
N ASP A 155 2.55 -0.61 7.62
CA ASP A 155 3.73 0.15 7.98
C ASP A 155 5.03 -0.67 7.81
N ALA A 156 5.17 -1.38 6.69
CA ALA A 156 6.28 -2.31 6.57
C ALA A 156 7.06 -2.28 5.23
N ALA A 157 6.68 -1.44 4.26
CA ALA A 157 7.46 -1.33 3.02
C ALA A 157 8.87 -0.78 3.30
N HIS A 158 9.00 0.18 4.21
CA HIS A 158 10.29 0.75 4.63
C HIS A 158 11.22 -0.25 5.33
N ARG A 159 10.72 -1.42 5.73
CA ARG A 159 11.53 -2.53 6.25
C ARG A 159 12.16 -3.37 5.14
N VAL A 160 11.77 -3.11 3.90
CA VAL A 160 12.26 -3.80 2.71
C VAL A 160 13.15 -2.89 1.86
N PHE A 161 12.72 -1.66 1.61
CA PHE A 161 13.44 -0.69 0.79
C PHE A 161 13.23 0.74 1.29
N PRO A 162 14.20 1.64 1.13
CA PRO A 162 14.01 3.06 1.43
C PRO A 162 12.89 3.65 0.56
N CYS A 163 11.90 4.28 1.19
CA CYS A 163 10.74 4.84 0.47
C CYS A 163 10.09 6.01 1.24
N ASN A 164 9.08 6.60 0.63
CA ASN A 164 8.11 7.44 1.30
C ASN A 164 6.91 6.54 1.63
N ASP A 165 6.91 5.98 2.87
CA ASP A 165 6.03 4.85 3.22
C ASP A 165 4.66 5.33 3.73
N HIS A 166 3.88 5.89 2.80
CA HIS A 166 2.51 6.31 3.10
C HIS A 166 1.60 6.13 1.88
N PRO A 167 0.35 5.68 2.03
CA PRO A 167 -0.56 5.40 0.91
C PRO A 167 -0.89 6.63 0.06
N SER A 168 -0.74 7.83 0.60
CA SER A 168 -0.99 9.07 -0.16
C SER A 168 0.05 9.38 -1.24
N ASP A 169 1.22 8.71 -1.23
CA ASP A 169 2.29 8.93 -2.22
C ASP A 169 2.42 7.73 -3.15
N LYS A 170 1.60 7.70 -4.20
CA LYS A 170 1.58 6.64 -5.22
C LYS A 170 2.64 6.91 -6.28
N ALA A 171 3.38 5.86 -6.66
CA ALA A 171 4.45 5.95 -7.66
C ALA A 171 4.41 4.79 -8.66
N TYR A 172 5.14 4.90 -9.77
CA TYR A 172 5.39 3.78 -10.68
C TYR A 172 6.53 2.92 -10.17
N PHE A 173 6.42 1.60 -10.31
CA PHE A 173 7.45 0.67 -9.85
C PHE A 173 8.07 -0.11 -11.01
N THR A 174 9.40 -0.26 -10.93
CA THR A 174 10.17 -1.25 -11.68
C THR A 174 10.88 -2.15 -10.70
N PHE A 175 10.73 -3.47 -10.86
CA PHE A 175 11.38 -4.47 -10.03
C PHE A 175 12.39 -5.25 -10.87
N ARG A 176 13.62 -5.42 -10.36
CA ARG A 176 14.67 -6.29 -10.90
C ARG A 176 15.08 -7.29 -9.85
N ILE A 177 14.76 -8.55 -10.06
CA ILE A 177 14.96 -9.58 -9.04
C ILE A 177 15.93 -10.62 -9.61
N THR A 178 17.07 -10.79 -8.95
CA THR A 178 18.03 -11.84 -9.27
C THR A 178 17.97 -12.92 -8.19
N ALA A 179 17.77 -14.17 -8.60
CA ALA A 179 17.70 -15.31 -7.71
C ALA A 179 18.45 -16.51 -8.32
N PRO A 180 18.85 -17.51 -7.49
CA PRO A 180 19.49 -18.73 -7.94
C PRO A 180 18.71 -19.46 -9.02
N ALA A 181 19.43 -20.11 -9.94
CA ALA A 181 18.80 -20.94 -10.98
C ALA A 181 17.96 -22.05 -10.33
N GLY A 182 16.76 -22.28 -10.87
CA GLY A 182 15.78 -23.22 -10.33
C GLY A 182 14.66 -22.58 -9.52
N LEU A 183 14.86 -21.36 -8.99
CA LEU A 183 13.80 -20.58 -8.37
C LEU A 183 13.07 -19.72 -9.42
N THR A 184 11.86 -19.28 -9.07
CA THR A 184 11.06 -18.31 -9.81
C THR A 184 10.94 -17.03 -8.99
N ALA A 185 11.17 -15.88 -9.62
CA ALA A 185 10.87 -14.60 -9.01
C ALA A 185 9.73 -13.91 -9.76
N ILE A 186 8.86 -13.26 -9.01
CA ILE A 186 7.66 -12.56 -9.49
C ILE A 186 7.49 -11.23 -8.75
N ALA A 187 6.88 -10.23 -9.39
CA ALA A 187 6.48 -8.97 -8.77
C ALA A 187 5.20 -8.41 -9.40
N ASN A 188 4.67 -7.31 -8.85
CA ASN A 188 3.54 -6.57 -9.42
C ASN A 188 3.76 -6.18 -10.88
N GLY A 189 2.67 -5.94 -11.60
CA GLY A 189 2.67 -5.39 -12.95
C GLY A 189 3.05 -6.40 -14.04
N VAL A 190 3.50 -5.92 -15.18
CA VAL A 190 3.82 -6.74 -16.36
C VAL A 190 5.29 -7.12 -16.43
N PRO A 191 5.61 -8.29 -17.01
CA PRO A 191 7.00 -8.63 -17.30
C PRO A 191 7.64 -7.58 -18.22
N GLY A 192 8.92 -7.27 -17.98
CA GLY A 192 9.70 -6.43 -18.87
C GLY A 192 9.76 -6.95 -20.30
N ALA A 193 10.04 -6.07 -21.24
CA ALA A 193 10.06 -6.39 -22.69
C ALA A 193 11.09 -7.47 -23.09
N LEU A 194 12.14 -7.65 -22.29
CA LEU A 194 13.14 -8.68 -22.52
C LEU A 194 12.82 -9.89 -21.64
N PRO A 195 13.00 -11.11 -22.19
CA PRO A 195 12.91 -12.32 -21.38
C PRO A 195 13.92 -12.26 -20.23
N ALA A 196 13.62 -12.96 -19.15
CA ALA A 196 14.52 -13.06 -18.01
C ALA A 196 15.96 -13.39 -18.46
N ARG A 197 16.94 -12.60 -18.03
CA ARG A 197 18.35 -12.87 -18.30
C ARG A 197 18.76 -14.08 -17.48
N ARG A 198 19.13 -15.15 -18.17
CA ARG A 198 19.61 -16.41 -17.54
C ARG A 198 21.12 -16.49 -17.61
N ALA A 199 21.77 -16.70 -16.49
CA ALA A 199 23.15 -17.12 -16.37
C ALA A 199 23.18 -18.58 -15.87
N ALA A 200 24.35 -19.19 -15.85
CA ALA A 200 24.50 -20.60 -15.42
C ALA A 200 24.02 -20.84 -13.98
N THR A 201 24.19 -19.83 -13.10
CA THR A 201 23.93 -19.95 -11.66
C THR A 201 22.78 -19.09 -11.15
N ALA A 202 22.27 -18.13 -11.95
CA ALA A 202 21.23 -17.19 -11.53
C ALA A 202 20.36 -16.75 -12.71
N THR A 203 19.16 -16.30 -12.39
CA THR A 203 18.21 -15.68 -13.32
C THR A 203 17.81 -14.32 -12.79
N THR A 204 17.70 -13.31 -13.68
CA THR A 204 17.17 -11.99 -13.36
C THR A 204 15.87 -11.77 -14.10
N TRP A 205 14.82 -11.43 -13.35
CA TRP A 205 13.51 -11.03 -13.88
C TRP A 205 13.33 -9.52 -13.74
N THR A 206 12.53 -8.97 -14.64
CA THR A 206 12.13 -7.55 -14.57
C THR A 206 10.62 -7.46 -14.69
N TYR A 207 10.00 -6.65 -13.83
CA TYR A 207 8.57 -6.32 -13.85
C TYR A 207 8.39 -4.82 -13.72
N ARG A 208 7.26 -4.29 -14.19
CA ARG A 208 6.91 -2.88 -14.03
C ARG A 208 5.42 -2.71 -13.89
N THR A 209 5.00 -1.78 -13.07
CA THR A 209 3.61 -1.32 -13.01
C THR A 209 3.31 -0.37 -14.17
N VAL A 210 2.08 -0.35 -14.63
CA VAL A 210 1.58 0.59 -15.67
C VAL A 210 0.74 1.69 -15.02
N HIS A 211 0.24 1.42 -13.82
CA HIS A 211 -0.50 2.34 -12.98
C HIS A 211 0.29 2.67 -11.71
N PRO A 212 0.11 3.87 -11.13
CA PRO A 212 0.76 4.22 -9.87
C PRO A 212 0.24 3.33 -8.73
N MET A 213 1.09 3.04 -7.78
CA MET A 213 0.85 2.11 -6.67
C MET A 213 1.41 2.68 -5.38
N ALA A 214 0.71 2.48 -4.26
CA ALA A 214 1.23 2.77 -2.93
C ALA A 214 2.32 1.76 -2.54
N THR A 215 3.25 2.16 -1.68
CA THR A 215 4.39 1.34 -1.25
C THR A 215 3.97 0.06 -0.53
N GLU A 216 2.89 0.13 0.25
CA GLU A 216 2.35 -0.99 1.02
C GLU A 216 1.82 -2.14 0.14
N LEU A 217 1.46 -1.85 -1.12
CA LEU A 217 0.97 -2.81 -2.11
C LEU A 217 2.09 -3.47 -2.93
N ALA A 218 3.36 -3.09 -2.69
CA ALA A 218 4.48 -3.67 -3.40
C ALA A 218 4.66 -5.14 -3.05
N GLN A 219 4.80 -5.99 -4.09
CA GLN A 219 4.96 -7.42 -3.96
C GLN A 219 6.17 -7.90 -4.75
N VAL A 220 7.06 -8.59 -4.08
CA VAL A 220 8.09 -9.46 -4.67
C VAL A 220 8.01 -10.81 -3.99
N SER A 221 7.96 -11.88 -4.78
CA SER A 221 8.08 -13.24 -4.26
C SER A 221 9.17 -14.00 -5.01
N VAL A 222 9.93 -14.80 -4.26
CA VAL A 222 10.95 -15.73 -4.77
C VAL A 222 10.70 -17.08 -4.14
N GLY A 223 10.66 -18.16 -4.94
CA GLY A 223 10.44 -19.51 -4.42
C GLY A 223 10.44 -20.58 -5.52
N ASP A 224 10.27 -21.84 -5.11
CA ASP A 224 10.01 -22.96 -6.04
C ASP A 224 8.55 -22.90 -6.50
N SER A 225 8.29 -21.99 -7.43
CA SER A 225 6.94 -21.63 -7.86
C SER A 225 6.72 -21.84 -9.34
N ALA A 226 5.51 -22.27 -9.69
CA ALA A 226 5.01 -22.34 -11.05
C ALA A 226 4.18 -21.11 -11.39
N VAL A 227 4.45 -20.48 -12.54
CA VAL A 227 3.63 -19.41 -13.10
C VAL A 227 2.58 -20.04 -14.02
N VAL A 228 1.31 -19.88 -13.65
CA VAL A 228 0.16 -20.33 -14.43
C VAL A 228 -0.43 -19.13 -15.17
N ARG A 229 -0.45 -19.21 -16.51
CA ARG A 229 -0.98 -18.14 -17.35
C ARG A 229 -2.40 -18.45 -17.77
N GLY A 230 -3.24 -17.41 -17.77
CA GLY A 230 -4.65 -17.48 -18.16
C GLY A 230 -5.07 -16.20 -18.88
N THR A 231 -6.37 -16.14 -19.15
CA THR A 231 -7.00 -14.98 -19.76
C THR A 231 -8.33 -14.74 -19.06
N GLY A 232 -8.52 -13.54 -18.54
CA GLY A 232 -9.75 -13.05 -17.93
C GLY A 232 -10.65 -12.34 -18.94
N PRO A 233 -11.71 -11.67 -18.47
CA PRO A 233 -12.60 -10.88 -19.29
C PRO A 233 -11.85 -9.89 -20.18
N HIS A 234 -12.38 -9.65 -21.39
CA HIS A 234 -11.83 -8.69 -22.35
C HIS A 234 -10.35 -8.93 -22.74
N GLY A 235 -9.86 -10.17 -22.59
CA GLY A 235 -8.47 -10.49 -22.90
C GLY A 235 -7.48 -10.08 -21.80
N LEU A 236 -7.94 -9.76 -20.59
CA LEU A 236 -7.08 -9.44 -19.45
C LEU A 236 -6.07 -10.58 -19.20
N PRO A 237 -4.75 -10.33 -19.25
CA PRO A 237 -3.76 -11.33 -18.92
C PRO A 237 -3.87 -11.75 -17.45
N LEU A 238 -3.96 -13.07 -17.19
CA LEU A 238 -3.88 -13.62 -15.85
C LEU A 238 -2.52 -14.29 -15.64
N ARG A 239 -1.96 -14.09 -14.45
CA ARG A 239 -0.63 -14.55 -14.10
C ARG A 239 -0.60 -15.03 -12.65
N ASP A 240 -1.11 -16.23 -12.44
CA ASP A 240 -1.13 -16.84 -11.13
C ASP A 240 0.22 -17.48 -10.79
N VAL A 241 0.57 -17.47 -9.51
CA VAL A 241 1.82 -18.02 -8.98
C VAL A 241 1.50 -18.93 -7.82
N VAL A 242 1.92 -20.18 -7.92
CA VAL A 242 1.63 -21.20 -6.91
C VAL A 242 2.86 -22.05 -6.64
N PRO A 243 3.01 -22.67 -5.46
CA PRO A 243 4.06 -23.65 -5.21
C PRO A 243 4.06 -24.73 -6.31
N ALA A 244 5.22 -25.00 -6.92
CA ALA A 244 5.31 -25.88 -8.08
C ALA A 244 4.76 -27.29 -7.82
N ALA A 245 5.01 -27.83 -6.63
CA ALA A 245 4.53 -29.13 -6.20
C ALA A 245 3.00 -29.22 -6.06
N ASP A 246 2.32 -28.11 -5.78
CA ASP A 246 0.87 -28.07 -5.53
C ASP A 246 0.07 -27.55 -6.73
N ARG A 247 0.72 -27.23 -7.84
CA ARG A 247 0.08 -26.63 -9.03
C ARG A 247 -1.21 -27.33 -9.43
N GLN A 248 -1.20 -28.66 -9.55
CA GLN A 248 -2.37 -29.43 -9.99
C GLN A 248 -3.52 -29.36 -8.97
N LYS A 249 -3.20 -29.36 -7.67
CA LYS A 249 -4.17 -29.29 -6.58
C LYS A 249 -4.84 -27.89 -6.53
N LEU A 250 -4.07 -26.85 -6.80
CA LEU A 250 -4.51 -25.46 -6.71
C LEU A 250 -5.21 -24.96 -7.98
N GLU A 251 -5.02 -25.59 -9.13
CA GLU A 251 -5.55 -25.16 -10.43
C GLU A 251 -7.08 -24.95 -10.43
N ARG A 252 -7.83 -25.72 -9.61
CA ARG A 252 -9.29 -25.57 -9.50
C ARG A 252 -9.71 -24.19 -8.99
N TRP A 253 -8.89 -23.59 -8.13
CA TRP A 253 -9.14 -22.26 -7.58
C TRP A 253 -8.80 -21.18 -8.60
N LEU A 254 -7.66 -21.30 -9.27
CA LEU A 254 -7.22 -20.35 -10.28
C LEU A 254 -8.23 -20.22 -11.44
N LYS A 255 -8.90 -21.32 -11.79
CA LYS A 255 -9.95 -21.35 -12.83
C LYS A 255 -11.19 -20.52 -12.47
N LYS A 256 -11.39 -20.14 -11.22
CA LYS A 256 -12.51 -19.32 -10.77
C LYS A 256 -12.27 -17.82 -10.98
N THR A 257 -11.01 -17.39 -10.99
CA THR A 257 -10.61 -15.98 -11.10
C THR A 257 -11.26 -15.22 -12.26
N PRO A 258 -11.36 -15.74 -13.50
CA PRO A 258 -12.07 -15.03 -14.58
C PRO A 258 -13.52 -14.72 -14.25
N GLY A 259 -14.22 -15.66 -13.62
CA GLY A 259 -15.62 -15.48 -13.20
C GLY A 259 -15.76 -14.46 -12.07
N HIS A 260 -14.82 -14.43 -11.13
CA HIS A 260 -14.81 -13.42 -10.06
C HIS A 260 -14.61 -12.01 -10.63
N ILE A 261 -13.67 -11.84 -11.57
CA ILE A 261 -13.43 -10.56 -12.25
C ILE A 261 -14.68 -10.11 -13.01
N GLU A 262 -15.30 -10.99 -13.79
CA GLU A 262 -16.55 -10.67 -14.52
C GLU A 262 -17.67 -10.28 -13.56
N TRP A 263 -17.81 -10.98 -12.44
CA TRP A 263 -18.80 -10.70 -11.41
C TRP A 263 -18.59 -9.32 -10.77
N MET A 264 -17.36 -8.91 -10.51
CA MET A 264 -17.02 -7.56 -10.04
C MET A 264 -17.26 -6.50 -11.11
N GLU A 265 -16.80 -6.73 -12.35
CA GLU A 265 -16.97 -5.77 -13.46
C GLU A 265 -18.44 -5.43 -13.74
N GLN A 266 -19.35 -6.37 -13.60
CA GLN A 266 -20.79 -6.15 -13.74
C GLN A 266 -21.33 -5.15 -12.71
N ARG A 267 -20.69 -5.00 -11.56
CA ARG A 267 -21.11 -4.15 -10.45
C ARG A 267 -20.45 -2.78 -10.46
N VAL A 268 -19.13 -2.74 -10.57
CA VAL A 268 -18.35 -1.53 -10.36
C VAL A 268 -17.62 -1.01 -11.60
N GLY A 269 -17.67 -1.76 -12.71
CA GLY A 269 -16.99 -1.39 -13.95
C GLY A 269 -15.71 -2.16 -14.17
N ARG A 270 -15.05 -1.87 -15.30
CA ARG A 270 -13.88 -2.62 -15.80
C ARG A 270 -12.78 -2.73 -14.76
N TYR A 271 -12.11 -3.90 -14.75
CA TYR A 271 -10.91 -4.11 -13.97
C TYR A 271 -9.88 -3.01 -14.26
N PRO A 272 -9.30 -2.37 -13.22
CA PRO A 272 -8.57 -1.12 -13.40
C PRO A 272 -7.16 -1.28 -13.99
N PHE A 273 -6.55 -2.45 -13.89
CA PHE A 273 -5.13 -2.64 -14.17
C PHE A 273 -4.85 -3.48 -15.42
N GLU A 274 -3.58 -3.62 -15.75
CA GLU A 274 -3.06 -4.25 -16.97
C GLU A 274 -3.02 -5.78 -16.93
N ASN A 275 -3.03 -6.37 -15.74
CA ASN A 275 -3.08 -7.82 -15.50
C ASN A 275 -3.59 -8.10 -14.08
N TYR A 276 -3.96 -9.33 -13.82
CA TYR A 276 -4.22 -9.82 -12.47
C TYR A 276 -3.58 -11.18 -12.25
N GLY A 277 -3.37 -11.55 -11.00
CA GLY A 277 -2.93 -12.87 -10.61
C GLY A 277 -3.12 -13.13 -9.13
N VAL A 278 -3.21 -14.40 -8.79
CA VAL A 278 -3.24 -14.93 -7.43
C VAL A 278 -1.86 -15.47 -7.11
N LEU A 279 -1.21 -14.95 -6.08
CA LEU A 279 0.04 -15.48 -5.53
C LEU A 279 -0.28 -16.31 -4.29
N ILE A 280 -0.18 -17.63 -4.41
CA ILE A 280 -0.32 -18.53 -3.26
C ILE A 280 1.08 -18.86 -2.74
N ALA A 281 1.42 -18.33 -1.57
CA ALA A 281 2.72 -18.52 -0.94
C ALA A 281 2.64 -19.49 0.26
N ARG A 282 3.70 -20.27 0.48
CA ARG A 282 3.84 -21.10 1.68
C ARG A 282 4.29 -20.26 2.89
N ALA A 283 3.68 -19.09 3.02
CA ALA A 283 3.83 -18.20 4.16
C ALA A 283 2.84 -18.57 5.26
N LYS A 284 3.11 -18.17 6.47
CA LYS A 284 2.19 -18.23 7.61
C LYS A 284 1.95 -16.82 8.11
N THR A 285 1.19 -16.08 7.33
CA THR A 285 0.84 -14.69 7.60
C THR A 285 -0.32 -14.57 8.58
N GLY A 286 -1.27 -15.51 8.49
CA GLY A 286 -2.54 -15.45 9.21
C GLY A 286 -3.51 -14.43 8.59
N PHE A 287 -3.22 -13.94 7.39
CA PHE A 287 -4.03 -13.01 6.60
C PHE A 287 -3.72 -13.17 5.10
N GLU A 288 -4.60 -12.67 4.27
CA GLU A 288 -4.42 -12.45 2.84
C GLU A 288 -4.06 -10.97 2.58
N LEU A 289 -3.58 -10.62 1.39
CA LEU A 289 -3.18 -9.24 1.09
C LEU A 289 -3.39 -8.90 -0.38
N GLU A 290 -4.03 -7.80 -0.61
CA GLU A 290 -4.49 -7.27 -1.90
C GLU A 290 -3.40 -6.73 -2.82
N THR A 291 -2.13 -7.06 -2.64
CA THR A 291 -1.02 -6.45 -3.41
C THR A 291 -1.36 -6.25 -4.88
N GLN A 292 -1.22 -5.00 -5.36
CA GLN A 292 -1.75 -4.54 -6.66
C GLN A 292 -1.35 -5.46 -7.81
N THR A 293 -2.30 -5.94 -8.60
CA THR A 293 -2.16 -6.87 -9.73
C THR A 293 -1.71 -8.30 -9.38
N LEU A 294 -1.43 -8.61 -8.12
CA LEU A 294 -0.91 -9.90 -7.68
C LEU A 294 -1.26 -10.16 -6.20
N SER A 295 -2.53 -10.43 -5.89
CA SER A 295 -2.98 -10.63 -4.51
C SER A 295 -2.30 -11.82 -3.85
N LEU A 296 -1.77 -11.62 -2.65
CA LEU A 296 -1.08 -12.63 -1.86
C LEU A 296 -2.07 -13.42 -1.02
N PHE A 297 -1.97 -14.74 -1.08
CA PHE A 297 -2.76 -15.67 -0.28
C PHE A 297 -1.87 -16.65 0.45
N GLU A 298 -2.24 -16.96 1.69
CA GLU A 298 -1.65 -18.04 2.43
C GLU A 298 -2.04 -19.39 1.83
N HIS A 299 -1.06 -20.28 1.65
CA HIS A 299 -1.28 -21.63 1.09
C HIS A 299 -2.31 -22.42 1.92
N GLY A 300 -2.34 -22.23 3.24
CA GLY A 300 -3.26 -22.89 4.16
C GLY A 300 -4.73 -22.69 3.82
N LEU A 301 -5.13 -21.49 3.40
CA LEU A 301 -6.50 -21.18 2.99
C LEU A 301 -7.06 -22.16 1.94
N PHE A 302 -6.22 -22.62 1.02
CA PHE A 302 -6.62 -23.50 -0.09
C PHE A 302 -6.43 -24.98 0.18
N THR A 303 -5.68 -25.34 1.20
CA THR A 303 -5.20 -26.71 1.39
C THR A 303 -5.56 -27.35 2.73
N GLU A 304 -5.83 -26.54 3.76
CA GLU A 304 -6.23 -27.03 5.07
C GLU A 304 -7.70 -27.46 5.08
N GLU A 305 -8.01 -28.49 5.88
CA GLU A 305 -9.38 -28.91 6.12
C GLU A 305 -10.05 -27.91 7.09
N GLY A 306 -11.30 -27.53 6.80
CA GLY A 306 -12.08 -26.65 7.68
C GLY A 306 -12.65 -25.42 7.01
N TYR A 307 -12.07 -24.97 5.91
CA TYR A 307 -12.63 -23.88 5.12
C TYR A 307 -13.57 -24.42 4.04
N PRO A 308 -14.89 -24.11 4.08
CA PRO A 308 -15.80 -24.50 3.02
C PRO A 308 -15.45 -23.74 1.73
N GLU A 309 -15.66 -24.38 0.57
CA GLU A 309 -15.28 -23.82 -0.74
C GLU A 309 -15.85 -22.43 -0.97
N TRP A 310 -17.10 -22.19 -0.63
CA TRP A 310 -17.72 -20.87 -0.78
C TRP A 310 -17.02 -19.77 0.03
N TYR A 311 -16.48 -20.12 1.18
CA TYR A 311 -15.73 -19.16 2.02
C TYR A 311 -14.41 -18.78 1.35
N VAL A 312 -13.66 -19.78 0.90
CA VAL A 312 -12.41 -19.53 0.15
C VAL A 312 -12.67 -18.65 -1.08
N GLU A 313 -13.73 -18.92 -1.83
CA GLU A 313 -14.12 -18.08 -2.97
C GLU A 313 -14.49 -16.66 -2.54
N SER A 314 -15.21 -16.50 -1.42
CA SER A 314 -15.58 -15.16 -0.94
C SER A 314 -14.34 -14.36 -0.49
N VAL A 315 -13.34 -15.00 0.12
CA VAL A 315 -12.05 -14.36 0.42
C VAL A 315 -11.29 -14.00 -0.86
N MET A 316 -11.29 -14.87 -1.88
CA MET A 316 -10.70 -14.52 -3.19
C MET A 316 -11.39 -13.29 -3.82
N VAL A 317 -12.69 -13.12 -3.63
CA VAL A 317 -13.43 -11.93 -4.11
C VAL A 317 -13.12 -10.71 -3.24
N HIS A 318 -12.90 -10.87 -1.94
CA HIS A 318 -12.44 -9.81 -1.03
C HIS A 318 -11.13 -9.20 -1.55
N GLU A 319 -10.08 -10.02 -1.72
CA GLU A 319 -8.77 -9.56 -2.22
C GLU A 319 -8.83 -9.02 -3.66
N LEU A 320 -9.73 -9.54 -4.47
CA LEU A 320 -9.97 -8.99 -5.81
C LEU A 320 -10.67 -7.64 -5.77
N ALA A 321 -11.62 -7.42 -4.85
CA ALA A 321 -12.37 -6.17 -4.75
C ALA A 321 -11.45 -4.99 -4.40
N HIS A 322 -10.41 -5.24 -3.62
CA HIS A 322 -9.40 -4.25 -3.30
C HIS A 322 -8.72 -3.65 -4.53
N GLN A 323 -8.63 -4.37 -5.64
CA GLN A 323 -8.04 -3.82 -6.86
C GLN A 323 -8.74 -2.54 -7.33
N TRP A 324 -10.06 -2.39 -7.05
CA TRP A 324 -10.80 -1.14 -7.26
C TRP A 324 -10.77 -0.25 -6.01
N PHE A 325 -10.94 -0.84 -4.80
CA PHE A 325 -11.11 -0.16 -3.51
C PHE A 325 -9.90 -0.42 -2.62
N GLY A 326 -8.89 0.41 -2.70
CA GLY A 326 -7.61 0.28 -1.99
C GLY A 326 -6.44 0.49 -2.92
N ASP A 327 -6.41 -0.21 -4.04
CA ASP A 327 -5.31 -0.17 -4.99
C ASP A 327 -5.51 0.95 -6.02
N SER A 328 -6.58 0.89 -6.83
CA SER A 328 -6.87 1.94 -7.80
C SER A 328 -7.28 3.24 -7.11
N VAL A 329 -8.25 3.17 -6.20
CA VAL A 329 -8.62 4.28 -5.31
C VAL A 329 -7.97 4.04 -3.95
N THR A 330 -6.86 4.71 -3.69
CA THR A 330 -6.05 4.48 -2.49
C THR A 330 -6.46 5.43 -1.36
N PRO A 331 -6.46 5.02 -0.08
CA PRO A 331 -6.83 5.87 1.03
C PRO A 331 -5.86 7.04 1.19
N ARG A 332 -6.40 8.21 1.57
CA ARG A 332 -5.58 9.42 1.79
C ARG A 332 -4.79 9.35 3.10
N ALA A 333 -5.34 8.70 4.09
CA ALA A 333 -4.74 8.47 5.40
C ALA A 333 -5.14 7.07 5.89
N TRP A 334 -4.40 6.52 6.83
CA TRP A 334 -4.74 5.21 7.39
C TRP A 334 -6.08 5.18 8.13
N SER A 335 -6.59 6.31 8.57
CA SER A 335 -7.95 6.42 9.09
C SER A 335 -9.05 6.22 8.03
N ASP A 336 -8.71 6.34 6.74
CA ASP A 336 -9.61 6.08 5.62
C ASP A 336 -9.63 4.59 5.18
N LEU A 337 -8.91 3.70 5.86
CA LEU A 337 -8.83 2.27 5.57
C LEU A 337 -10.20 1.57 5.53
N TRP A 338 -11.20 2.11 6.21
CA TRP A 338 -12.58 1.61 6.14
C TRP A 338 -13.15 1.63 4.71
N LEU A 339 -12.65 2.53 3.84
CA LEU A 339 -13.01 2.57 2.41
C LEU A 339 -12.44 1.39 1.63
N ASN A 340 -11.29 0.84 2.03
CA ASN A 340 -10.73 -0.36 1.42
C ASN A 340 -11.47 -1.58 1.95
N GLU A 341 -11.30 -1.86 3.24
CA GLU A 341 -11.76 -3.07 3.91
C GLU A 341 -13.29 -3.18 3.94
N GLY A 342 -13.96 -2.04 4.09
CA GLY A 342 -15.42 -2.00 4.09
C GLY A 342 -16.02 -2.40 2.75
N HIS A 343 -15.44 -1.92 1.63
CA HIS A 343 -15.90 -2.30 0.30
C HIS A 343 -15.52 -3.76 -0.03
N ALA A 344 -14.31 -4.20 0.29
CA ALA A 344 -13.91 -5.57 0.07
C ALA A 344 -14.79 -6.56 0.87
N THR A 345 -15.06 -6.26 2.14
CA THR A 345 -15.99 -7.04 2.98
C THR A 345 -17.42 -7.00 2.45
N TRP A 346 -17.86 -5.87 1.90
CA TRP A 346 -19.16 -5.73 1.25
C TRP A 346 -19.30 -6.66 0.05
N TYR A 347 -18.31 -6.69 -0.86
CA TYR A 347 -18.36 -7.56 -2.04
C TYR A 347 -18.15 -9.04 -1.69
N GLU A 348 -17.32 -9.35 -0.69
CA GLU A 348 -17.22 -10.68 -0.10
C GLU A 348 -18.60 -11.18 0.39
N ALA A 349 -19.31 -10.34 1.16
CA ALA A 349 -20.63 -10.68 1.70
C ALA A 349 -21.67 -10.84 0.59
N LEU A 350 -21.68 -9.95 -0.40
CA LEU A 350 -22.56 -10.04 -1.58
C LEU A 350 -22.31 -11.31 -2.41
N TYR A 351 -21.04 -11.70 -2.53
CA TYR A 351 -20.69 -12.92 -3.27
C TYR A 351 -21.21 -14.17 -2.53
N ALA A 352 -20.98 -14.26 -1.22
CA ALA A 352 -21.47 -15.35 -0.39
C ALA A 352 -23.01 -15.45 -0.38
N ASP A 353 -23.71 -14.31 -0.35
CA ASP A 353 -25.17 -14.22 -0.47
C ASP A 353 -25.65 -14.73 -1.83
N GLY A 354 -25.00 -14.26 -2.92
CA GLY A 354 -25.30 -14.70 -4.30
C GLY A 354 -25.12 -16.22 -4.51
N LEU A 355 -24.23 -16.85 -3.76
CA LEU A 355 -24.09 -18.31 -3.71
C LEU A 355 -25.14 -19.02 -2.83
N GLY A 356 -26.01 -18.27 -2.13
CA GLY A 356 -26.99 -18.80 -1.19
C GLY A 356 -26.37 -19.48 0.05
N LYS A 357 -25.14 -19.11 0.42
CA LYS A 357 -24.38 -19.74 1.51
C LYS A 357 -24.44 -18.97 2.81
N TYR A 358 -24.36 -17.64 2.72
CA TYR A 358 -24.44 -16.78 3.89
C TYR A 358 -25.13 -15.47 3.51
N SER A 359 -26.36 -15.27 4.03
CA SER A 359 -27.20 -14.14 3.64
C SER A 359 -26.57 -12.82 4.07
N LEU A 360 -26.54 -11.84 3.14
CA LEU A 360 -26.06 -10.49 3.40
C LEU A 360 -26.78 -9.85 4.60
N GLU A 361 -28.10 -9.91 4.64
CA GLU A 361 -28.89 -9.34 5.75
C GLU A 361 -28.48 -9.98 7.09
N ARG A 362 -28.29 -11.30 7.12
CA ARG A 362 -27.88 -12.01 8.33
C ARG A 362 -26.48 -11.54 8.78
N ARG A 363 -25.51 -11.43 7.86
CA ARG A 363 -24.16 -10.95 8.19
C ARG A 363 -24.20 -9.52 8.74
N MET A 364 -24.98 -8.65 8.10
CA MET A 364 -25.12 -7.25 8.55
C MET A 364 -25.85 -7.14 9.89
N ARG A 365 -26.83 -7.98 10.16
CA ARG A 365 -27.48 -8.05 11.47
C ARG A 365 -26.48 -8.48 12.57
N GLU A 366 -25.69 -9.51 12.31
CA GLU A 366 -24.67 -9.98 13.27
C GLU A 366 -23.58 -8.90 13.50
N ALA A 367 -23.15 -8.20 12.45
CA ALA A 367 -22.26 -7.05 12.55
C ALA A 367 -22.88 -5.91 13.37
N TYR A 368 -24.14 -5.59 13.13
CA TYR A 368 -24.88 -4.55 13.87
C TYR A 368 -24.94 -4.85 15.38
N GLN A 369 -25.18 -6.11 15.76
CA GLN A 369 -25.23 -6.54 17.17
C GLN A 369 -23.89 -6.36 17.89
N ARG A 370 -22.77 -6.49 17.18
CA ARG A 370 -21.39 -6.41 17.72
C ARG A 370 -20.74 -5.03 17.55
N SER A 371 -21.28 -4.19 16.69
CA SER A 371 -20.66 -2.95 16.26
C SER A 371 -20.31 -2.00 17.41
N ASP A 372 -21.17 -1.85 18.43
CA ASP A 372 -20.87 -0.98 19.57
C ASP A 372 -19.69 -1.52 20.40
N GLN A 373 -19.57 -2.85 20.56
CA GLN A 373 -18.42 -3.47 21.20
C GLN A 373 -17.11 -3.20 20.41
N TRP A 374 -17.16 -3.31 19.09
CA TRP A 374 -16.00 -3.04 18.23
C TRP A 374 -15.57 -1.58 18.30
N ARG A 375 -16.52 -0.64 18.26
CA ARG A 375 -16.28 0.80 18.42
C ARG A 375 -15.67 1.13 19.79
N ALA A 376 -16.18 0.53 20.85
CA ALA A 376 -15.63 0.69 22.19
C ALA A 376 -14.17 0.20 22.28
N ALA A 377 -13.86 -0.94 21.68
CA ALA A 377 -12.53 -1.55 21.69
C ALA A 377 -11.50 -0.82 20.80
N GLY A 378 -11.85 -0.54 19.53
CA GLY A 378 -10.93 -0.10 18.50
C GLY A 378 -11.18 1.30 17.93
N GLY A 379 -12.23 1.99 18.35
CA GLY A 379 -12.71 3.23 17.72
C GLY A 379 -13.74 2.95 16.61
N PRO A 380 -14.44 4.00 16.15
CA PRO A 380 -15.36 3.91 15.02
C PRO A 380 -14.59 3.70 13.70
N PRO A 381 -15.27 3.23 12.64
CA PRO A 381 -14.60 2.82 11.39
C PRO A 381 -13.68 3.89 10.77
N ALA A 382 -14.11 5.14 10.72
CA ALA A 382 -13.32 6.25 10.13
C ALA A 382 -12.49 7.03 11.17
N ALA A 383 -12.42 6.56 12.41
CA ALA A 383 -11.55 7.12 13.44
C ALA A 383 -11.05 6.00 14.38
N PRO A 384 -10.26 5.04 13.87
CA PRO A 384 -9.63 4.02 14.67
C PRO A 384 -8.79 4.65 15.79
N LYS A 385 -8.72 3.98 16.95
CA LYS A 385 -7.88 4.43 18.05
C LYS A 385 -6.40 4.22 17.72
N PRO A 386 -5.55 5.23 17.90
CA PRO A 386 -4.10 5.05 17.82
C PRO A 386 -3.60 3.98 18.78
N ALA A 387 -2.42 3.40 18.50
CA ALA A 387 -1.77 2.48 19.41
C ALA A 387 -1.40 3.18 20.73
N ALA A 388 -1.46 2.46 21.83
CA ALA A 388 -0.84 2.93 23.06
C ALA A 388 0.69 2.97 22.90
N PRO A 389 1.41 3.86 23.58
CA PRO A 389 2.86 3.94 23.50
C PRO A 389 3.53 2.57 23.68
N GLY A 390 4.39 2.17 22.74
CA GLY A 390 5.11 0.90 22.74
C GLY A 390 4.25 -0.33 22.35
N GLN A 391 3.01 -0.12 21.91
CA GLN A 391 2.16 -1.20 21.38
C GLN A 391 1.99 -1.05 19.87
N LYS A 392 1.91 -2.18 19.16
CA LYS A 392 1.55 -2.20 17.74
C LYS A 392 0.09 -1.78 17.59
N ILE A 393 -0.20 -0.96 16.59
CA ILE A 393 -1.57 -0.57 16.26
C ILE A 393 -2.37 -1.79 15.81
N GLY A 394 -3.55 -1.96 16.37
CA GLY A 394 -4.52 -2.94 15.87
C GLY A 394 -5.46 -2.28 14.89
N LEU A 395 -4.97 -1.93 13.71
CA LEU A 395 -5.76 -1.25 12.68
C LEU A 395 -6.77 -2.21 12.03
N PHE A 396 -6.31 -3.41 11.69
CA PHE A 396 -7.11 -4.46 11.06
C PHE A 396 -8.01 -5.17 12.09
N ARG A 397 -9.14 -4.54 12.41
CA ARG A 397 -10.11 -4.98 13.40
C ARG A 397 -11.51 -5.05 12.80
N PRO A 398 -12.44 -5.84 13.36
CA PRO A 398 -13.78 -5.97 12.81
C PRO A 398 -14.53 -4.65 12.57
N ALA A 399 -14.16 -3.56 13.24
CA ALA A 399 -14.75 -2.23 12.99
C ALA A 399 -14.48 -1.70 11.59
N VAL A 400 -13.30 -1.95 11.01
CA VAL A 400 -12.94 -1.48 9.66
C VAL A 400 -13.35 -2.47 8.56
N TYR A 401 -13.70 -3.70 8.90
CA TYR A 401 -14.24 -4.75 8.01
C TYR A 401 -15.78 -4.78 8.04
N ASP A 402 -16.34 -5.68 8.80
CA ASP A 402 -17.81 -5.82 8.93
C ASP A 402 -18.49 -4.55 9.48
N GLY A 403 -17.81 -3.80 10.36
CA GLY A 403 -18.31 -2.50 10.84
C GLY A 403 -18.40 -1.44 9.75
N ALA A 404 -17.46 -1.45 8.79
CA ALA A 404 -17.48 -0.56 7.63
C ALA A 404 -18.45 -1.06 6.54
N ALA A 405 -18.49 -2.36 6.26
CA ALA A 405 -19.51 -2.93 5.35
C ALA A 405 -20.94 -2.63 5.86
N LEU A 406 -21.13 -2.55 7.18
CA LEU A 406 -22.40 -2.16 7.79
C LEU A 406 -22.77 -0.69 7.46
N ILE A 407 -21.79 0.21 7.30
CA ILE A 407 -22.03 1.59 6.84
C ILE A 407 -22.54 1.59 5.40
N LEU A 408 -21.93 0.78 4.53
CA LEU A 408 -22.36 0.65 3.13
C LEU A 408 -23.76 0.05 3.05
N TYR A 409 -24.09 -0.93 3.89
CA TYR A 409 -25.43 -1.49 4.00
C TYR A 409 -26.44 -0.40 4.43
N ALA A 410 -26.13 0.36 5.48
CA ALA A 410 -26.98 1.44 5.96
C ALA A 410 -27.18 2.51 4.89
N LEU A 411 -26.12 2.91 4.17
CA LEU A 411 -26.20 3.84 3.06
C LEU A 411 -27.12 3.31 1.95
N ARG A 412 -26.97 2.03 1.57
CA ARG A 412 -27.81 1.41 0.57
C ARG A 412 -29.29 1.36 0.98
N GLN A 413 -29.59 1.11 2.24
CA GLN A 413 -30.97 1.16 2.77
C GLN A 413 -31.54 2.60 2.74
N GLU A 414 -30.70 3.59 3.03
CA GLU A 414 -31.09 5.00 3.10
C GLU A 414 -31.36 5.64 1.72
N ILE A 415 -30.55 5.32 0.70
CA ILE A 415 -30.63 5.95 -0.64
C ILE A 415 -31.23 5.04 -1.70
N GLY A 416 -31.45 3.76 -1.39
CA GLY A 416 -31.91 2.74 -2.32
C GLY A 416 -30.80 2.14 -3.18
N ALA A 417 -31.06 0.92 -3.70
CA ALA A 417 -30.06 0.13 -4.43
C ALA A 417 -29.51 0.83 -5.67
N GLU A 418 -30.38 1.42 -6.50
CA GLU A 418 -29.94 2.08 -7.74
C GLU A 418 -29.02 3.28 -7.50
N ALA A 419 -29.30 4.10 -6.49
CA ALA A 419 -28.43 5.24 -6.13
C ALA A 419 -27.13 4.74 -5.53
N PHE A 420 -27.16 3.70 -4.72
CA PHE A 420 -25.97 3.07 -4.16
C PHE A 420 -25.08 2.50 -5.27
N ASP A 421 -25.62 1.77 -6.24
CA ASP A 421 -24.86 1.22 -7.36
C ASP A 421 -24.21 2.35 -8.21
N ARG A 422 -24.86 3.54 -8.31
CA ARG A 422 -24.21 4.71 -8.93
C ARG A 422 -23.07 5.25 -8.08
N VAL A 423 -23.22 5.32 -6.75
CA VAL A 423 -22.13 5.73 -5.83
C VAL A 423 -20.91 4.86 -6.05
N GLU A 424 -21.06 3.53 -6.03
CA GLU A 424 -19.95 2.58 -6.20
C GLU A 424 -19.24 2.78 -7.54
N ARG A 425 -19.98 2.86 -8.63
CA ARG A 425 -19.41 3.06 -9.98
C ARG A 425 -18.74 4.43 -10.15
N SER A 426 -19.37 5.48 -9.63
CA SER A 426 -18.82 6.83 -9.69
C SER A 426 -17.56 6.93 -8.83
N TRP A 427 -17.52 6.28 -7.66
CA TRP A 427 -16.36 6.26 -6.79
C TRP A 427 -15.12 5.71 -7.49
N VAL A 428 -15.21 4.50 -8.05
CA VAL A 428 -14.08 3.88 -8.75
C VAL A 428 -13.75 4.55 -10.08
N GLY A 429 -14.75 5.12 -10.76
CA GLY A 429 -14.54 5.78 -12.04
C GLY A 429 -13.88 7.15 -11.94
N GLU A 430 -14.28 7.97 -10.97
CA GLU A 430 -13.81 9.35 -10.81
C GLU A 430 -12.47 9.44 -10.06
N HIS A 431 -12.19 8.46 -9.18
CA HIS A 431 -10.95 8.45 -8.38
C HIS A 431 -9.94 7.40 -8.85
N ARG A 432 -10.10 6.89 -10.09
CA ARG A 432 -9.19 5.90 -10.65
C ARG A 432 -7.74 6.40 -10.58
N ASP A 433 -6.82 5.55 -10.10
CA ASP A 433 -5.39 5.82 -9.95
C ASP A 433 -5.06 6.98 -8.99
N ALA A 434 -6.04 7.42 -8.22
CA ALA A 434 -5.93 8.57 -7.34
C ALA A 434 -5.98 8.18 -5.86
N VAL A 435 -5.70 9.18 -5.03
CA VAL A 435 -5.84 9.13 -3.58
C VAL A 435 -7.13 9.85 -3.17
N ALA A 436 -7.99 9.19 -2.39
CA ALA A 436 -9.23 9.76 -1.91
C ALA A 436 -9.53 9.35 -0.47
N GLY A 437 -10.30 10.15 0.25
CA GLY A 437 -10.61 9.92 1.66
C GLY A 437 -12.11 9.98 1.96
N THR A 438 -12.42 9.83 3.23
CA THR A 438 -13.80 9.79 3.75
C THR A 438 -14.65 10.99 3.30
N GLU A 439 -14.08 12.21 3.30
CA GLU A 439 -14.83 13.40 2.88
C GLU A 439 -15.17 13.38 1.39
N ASP A 440 -14.28 12.82 0.55
CA ASP A 440 -14.52 12.68 -0.88
C ASP A 440 -15.69 11.70 -1.11
N PHE A 441 -15.71 10.59 -0.37
CA PHE A 441 -16.80 9.61 -0.44
C PHE A 441 -18.14 10.21 -0.01
N VAL A 442 -18.18 10.95 1.11
CA VAL A 442 -19.41 11.61 1.60
C VAL A 442 -19.94 12.61 0.57
N ARG A 443 -19.05 13.42 -0.05
CA ARG A 443 -19.45 14.38 -1.09
C ARG A 443 -20.02 13.67 -2.33
N LEU A 444 -19.35 12.62 -2.78
CA LEU A 444 -19.78 11.83 -3.94
C LEU A 444 -21.12 11.14 -3.67
N ALA A 445 -21.27 10.48 -2.52
CA ALA A 445 -22.52 9.81 -2.14
C ALA A 445 -23.69 10.80 -2.05
N SER A 446 -23.46 12.00 -1.49
CA SER A 446 -24.45 13.07 -1.42
C SER A 446 -24.89 13.53 -2.81
N ARG A 447 -23.95 13.70 -3.73
CA ARG A 447 -24.24 14.07 -5.12
C ARG A 447 -25.09 13.02 -5.83
N GLU A 448 -24.69 11.74 -5.75
CA GLU A 448 -25.41 10.63 -6.40
C GLU A 448 -26.81 10.39 -5.79
N ALA A 449 -26.99 10.68 -4.51
CA ALA A 449 -28.26 10.62 -3.82
C ALA A 449 -29.16 11.85 -4.10
N GLY A 450 -28.61 12.94 -4.66
CA GLY A 450 -29.33 14.20 -4.89
C GLY A 450 -29.69 14.97 -3.60
N ARG A 451 -29.03 14.66 -2.48
CA ARG A 451 -29.21 15.33 -1.19
C ARG A 451 -27.96 15.19 -0.31
N ASP A 452 -27.80 16.10 0.63
CA ASP A 452 -26.73 16.00 1.62
C ASP A 452 -26.89 14.75 2.53
N LEU A 453 -25.84 13.96 2.60
CA LEU A 453 -25.74 12.77 3.45
C LEU A 453 -24.77 12.95 4.62
N GLY A 454 -24.16 14.13 4.78
CA GLY A 454 -23.18 14.40 5.83
C GLY A 454 -23.70 14.09 7.23
N GLU A 455 -24.88 14.61 7.60
CA GLU A 455 -25.50 14.38 8.90
C GLU A 455 -25.94 12.91 9.10
N PHE A 456 -26.29 12.19 8.03
CA PHE A 456 -26.60 10.78 8.10
C PHE A 456 -25.35 9.92 8.31
N LEU A 457 -24.28 10.16 7.52
CA LEU A 457 -23.06 9.33 7.54
C LEU A 457 -22.18 9.62 8.77
N LYS A 458 -22.14 10.84 9.26
CA LYS A 458 -21.28 11.26 10.38
C LYS A 458 -21.37 10.34 11.62
N PRO A 459 -22.54 10.03 12.18
CA PRO A 459 -22.62 9.11 13.32
C PRO A 459 -22.24 7.64 12.96
N TRP A 460 -22.42 7.23 11.71
CA TRP A 460 -21.96 5.91 11.25
C TRP A 460 -20.44 5.83 11.18
N LEU A 461 -19.79 6.89 10.70
CA LEU A 461 -18.35 6.98 10.50
C LEU A 461 -17.58 7.23 11.80
N TYR A 462 -18.08 8.13 12.66
CA TYR A 462 -17.33 8.67 13.78
C TYR A 462 -18.01 8.49 15.15
N GLY A 463 -19.25 8.01 15.18
CA GLY A 463 -20.01 7.82 16.42
C GLY A 463 -19.42 6.72 17.31
N SER A 464 -19.48 6.91 18.62
CA SER A 464 -19.10 5.87 19.59
C SER A 464 -20.11 4.72 19.69
N THR A 465 -21.34 4.94 19.22
CA THR A 465 -22.42 3.97 19.14
C THR A 465 -22.95 3.91 17.71
N THR A 466 -23.48 2.75 17.33
CA THR A 466 -24.03 2.52 15.98
C THR A 466 -25.45 3.09 15.91
N PRO A 467 -25.75 3.93 14.92
CA PRO A 467 -27.10 4.48 14.72
C PRO A 467 -28.16 3.40 14.46
N PRO A 468 -29.47 3.71 14.61
CA PRO A 468 -30.53 2.83 14.16
C PRO A 468 -30.39 2.47 12.69
N MET A 469 -30.59 1.20 12.34
CA MET A 469 -30.44 0.72 10.97
C MET A 469 -31.65 1.13 10.12
N PRO A 470 -31.46 1.90 9.03
CA PRO A 470 -32.53 2.22 8.09
C PRO A 470 -33.18 0.95 7.55
N GLY A 471 -34.50 0.94 7.46
CA GLY A 471 -35.25 -0.23 6.99
C GLY A 471 -35.42 -1.37 7.99
N HIS A 472 -34.70 -1.35 9.12
CA HIS A 472 -34.71 -2.43 10.13
C HIS A 472 -34.90 -1.91 11.56
N PRO A 473 -36.07 -1.31 11.89
CA PRO A 473 -36.32 -0.78 13.23
C PRO A 473 -36.25 -1.86 14.32
N GLU A 474 -36.50 -3.11 13.98
CA GLU A 474 -36.42 -4.26 14.88
C GLU A 474 -34.99 -4.63 15.34
N TRP A 475 -33.95 -4.15 14.60
CA TRP A 475 -32.56 -4.44 15.00
C TRP A 475 -32.14 -3.64 16.24
N SER A 476 -32.75 -2.48 16.48
CA SER A 476 -32.40 -1.62 17.61
C SER A 476 -32.74 -2.23 19.00
N GLY A 477 -33.65 -3.19 19.08
CA GLY A 477 -34.02 -3.87 20.30
C GLY A 477 -33.06 -4.98 20.77
N ALA A 478 -32.10 -5.38 19.94
CA ALA A 478 -31.17 -6.49 20.22
C ALA A 478 -29.86 -6.07 20.92
N LYS A 479 -29.63 -4.77 21.15
CA LYS A 479 -28.38 -4.24 21.72
C LYS A 479 -28.25 -4.32 23.24
N GLY A 480 -29.12 -5.00 23.92
CA GLY A 480 -29.19 -5.05 25.40
C GLY A 480 -29.41 -6.44 25.99
N ALA A 481 -29.13 -7.53 25.27
CA ALA A 481 -29.24 -8.89 25.79
C ALA A 481 -27.87 -9.54 25.99
#